data_5e717490eca81f4b331a052eeb389d64
#
_entry.id   5e717490eca81f4b331a052eeb389d64
#
_cell.length_a   1.000
_cell.length_b   1.000
_cell.length_c   1.000
_cell.angle_alpha   90.00
_cell.angle_beta   90.00
_cell.angle_gamma   90.00
#
_symmetry.space_group_name_H-M   'P 1'
#
loop_
_entity.id
_entity.type
_entity.pdbx_description
1 polymer ?
#
loop_
_entity_poly.entity_id
_entity_poly.type
_entity_poly.pdbx_seq_one_letter_code
_entity_poly.pdbx_strand_id
1 'polypeptide(L)'
;MMSKKKSSGDEPDSMQKPPERGYSKSEVAIREIKKDESTKAAQLIARLKRLNGEFDPLLKTTDSLEDEAKKAVERAISSSDSLVLVALSGAKVVGVVKAEIKDRTFYEPRKEGAIDEFYILPEFRRGSLGRDLLLSMTEMLKKRGAELITAEFPSQNDIAKRFYTKLGFRSLTNVYAKAES
;
A
#
# COMPACT_ATOMS: atom_id res chain seq x y z
N MET A 1 50.62 -20.71 49.45
CA MET A 1 49.24 -21.20 49.34
C MET A 1 48.35 -19.98 48.93
N MET A 2 48.03 -19.90 47.64
CA MET A 2 47.18 -18.79 47.10
C MET A 2 45.94 -19.42 46.48
N SER A 3 44.80 -19.10 47.12
CA SER A 3 43.47 -19.54 46.73
C SER A 3 42.94 -18.70 45.55
N LYS A 4 42.57 -19.36 44.43
CA LYS A 4 41.94 -18.74 43.26
C LYS A 4 40.43 -18.61 43.52
N LYS A 5 39.90 -17.37 43.56
CA LYS A 5 38.47 -17.08 43.45
C LYS A 5 38.04 -17.21 42.00
N LYS A 6 37.04 -18.03 41.75
CA LYS A 6 36.28 -18.07 40.49
C LYS A 6 35.25 -16.92 40.49
N SER A 7 35.29 -16.06 39.50
CA SER A 7 34.22 -15.11 39.19
C SER A 7 33.20 -15.80 38.31
N SER A 8 31.97 -15.86 38.76
CA SER A 8 30.79 -16.23 37.99
C SER A 8 30.44 -15.07 37.08
N GLY A 9 30.51 -15.29 35.76
CA GLY A 9 30.01 -14.34 34.79
C GLY A 9 28.48 -14.47 34.65
N ASP A 10 27.79 -13.38 34.90
CA ASP A 10 26.39 -13.23 34.56
C ASP A 10 26.27 -13.14 33.02
N GLU A 11 25.59 -14.10 32.41
CA GLU A 11 25.13 -14.00 31.04
C GLU A 11 23.95 -13.01 30.97
N PRO A 12 23.92 -12.06 30.01
CA PRO A 12 22.78 -11.18 29.86
C PRO A 12 21.58 -11.96 29.29
N ASP A 13 20.48 -11.76 29.99
CA ASP A 13 19.12 -12.19 29.70
C ASP A 13 18.79 -12.06 28.19
N SER A 14 18.46 -13.18 27.59
CA SER A 14 18.02 -13.25 26.19
C SER A 14 16.67 -12.55 26.05
N MET A 15 16.68 -11.32 25.55
CA MET A 15 15.48 -10.63 25.10
C MET A 15 14.74 -11.49 24.07
N GLN A 16 13.72 -12.18 24.53
CA GLN A 16 12.80 -12.92 23.67
C GLN A 16 12.10 -11.92 22.73
N LYS A 17 12.43 -12.03 21.45
CA LYS A 17 11.74 -11.35 20.37
C LYS A 17 10.26 -11.69 20.45
N PRO A 18 9.33 -10.69 20.47
CA PRO A 18 7.90 -10.99 20.51
C PRO A 18 7.52 -11.82 19.28
N PRO A 19 6.59 -12.79 19.42
CA PRO A 19 6.21 -13.65 18.31
C PRO A 19 5.68 -12.83 17.16
N GLU A 20 6.27 -12.99 15.98
CA GLU A 20 5.75 -12.48 14.73
C GLU A 20 4.40 -13.18 14.47
N ARG A 21 3.30 -12.52 14.81
CA ARG A 21 1.96 -12.96 14.40
C ARG A 21 1.82 -12.66 12.91
N GLY A 22 2.37 -13.54 12.09
CA GLY A 22 2.11 -13.59 10.67
C GLY A 22 0.69 -14.08 10.43
N TYR A 23 -0.05 -13.44 9.52
CA TYR A 23 -1.31 -14.00 9.04
C TYR A 23 -1.08 -15.36 8.44
N SER A 24 -1.94 -16.30 8.76
CA SER A 24 -2.10 -17.47 7.92
C SER A 24 -2.67 -17.00 6.57
N LYS A 25 -2.03 -17.41 5.47
CA LYS A 25 -2.48 -17.12 4.10
C LYS A 25 -3.93 -17.57 3.84
N SER A 26 -4.46 -18.47 4.70
CA SER A 26 -5.83 -18.99 4.68
C SER A 26 -6.89 -18.03 5.24
N GLU A 27 -6.50 -16.91 5.87
CA GLU A 27 -7.44 -16.04 6.58
C GLU A 27 -7.77 -14.75 5.83
N VAL A 28 -7.05 -14.41 4.75
CA VAL A 28 -7.25 -13.19 3.97
C VAL A 28 -7.49 -13.51 2.50
N ALA A 29 -8.67 -13.14 2.00
CA ALA A 29 -9.01 -13.23 0.59
C ALA A 29 -8.70 -11.91 -0.14
N ILE A 30 -8.08 -12.01 -1.33
CA ILE A 30 -7.83 -10.87 -2.21
C ILE A 30 -8.67 -11.05 -3.49
N ARG A 31 -9.46 -10.04 -3.85
CA ARG A 31 -10.31 -10.06 -5.05
C ARG A 31 -10.72 -8.66 -5.49
N GLU A 32 -11.33 -8.55 -6.65
CA GLU A 32 -12.01 -7.32 -7.05
C GLU A 32 -13.10 -6.93 -6.06
N ILE A 33 -13.22 -5.63 -5.84
CA ILE A 33 -14.22 -5.04 -4.95
C ILE A 33 -15.63 -5.30 -5.47
N LYS A 34 -16.58 -5.53 -4.56
CA LYS A 34 -18.01 -5.48 -4.86
C LYS A 34 -18.57 -4.09 -4.60
N LYS A 35 -19.69 -3.75 -5.26
CA LYS A 35 -20.30 -2.43 -5.15
C LYS A 35 -20.72 -2.07 -3.72
N ASP A 36 -21.19 -3.05 -2.95
CA ASP A 36 -21.59 -2.88 -1.55
C ASP A 36 -20.41 -2.66 -0.58
N GLU A 37 -19.18 -2.86 -1.05
CA GLU A 37 -17.96 -2.64 -0.28
C GLU A 37 -17.33 -1.25 -0.53
N SER A 38 -17.87 -0.47 -1.48
CA SER A 38 -17.31 0.83 -1.88
C SER A 38 -17.06 1.78 -0.72
N THR A 39 -18.00 1.87 0.21
CA THR A 39 -17.87 2.72 1.41
C THR A 39 -16.71 2.28 2.32
N LYS A 40 -16.54 0.96 2.52
CA LYS A 40 -15.45 0.43 3.35
C LYS A 40 -14.09 0.67 2.72
N ALA A 41 -13.97 0.48 1.40
CA ALA A 41 -12.75 0.77 0.65
C ALA A 41 -12.42 2.27 0.67
N ALA A 42 -13.42 3.14 0.47
CA ALA A 42 -13.29 4.58 0.54
C ALA A 42 -12.77 5.06 1.91
N GLN A 43 -13.22 4.47 3.00
CA GLN A 43 -12.71 4.76 4.34
C GLN A 43 -11.21 4.46 4.48
N LEU A 44 -10.72 3.38 3.84
CA LEU A 44 -9.28 3.07 3.84
C LEU A 44 -8.50 4.07 2.98
N ILE A 45 -9.04 4.48 1.84
CA ILE A 45 -8.45 5.53 1.00
C ILE A 45 -8.41 6.87 1.73
N ALA A 46 -9.48 7.25 2.42
CA ALA A 46 -9.49 8.45 3.24
C ALA A 46 -8.40 8.43 4.33
N ARG A 47 -8.18 7.29 4.99
CA ARG A 47 -7.06 7.11 5.95
C ARG A 47 -5.70 7.27 5.27
N LEU A 48 -5.52 6.72 4.07
CA LEU A 48 -4.30 6.90 3.28
C LEU A 48 -4.06 8.38 2.98
N LYS A 49 -5.07 9.10 2.53
CA LYS A 49 -4.94 10.53 2.20
C LYS A 49 -4.58 11.38 3.43
N ARG A 50 -5.18 11.12 4.59
CA ARG A 50 -4.78 11.78 5.84
C ARG A 50 -3.32 11.47 6.20
N LEU A 51 -2.90 10.21 6.08
CA LEU A 51 -1.52 9.82 6.30
C LEU A 51 -0.57 10.53 5.34
N ASN A 52 -0.96 10.71 4.07
CA ASN A 52 -0.15 11.45 3.09
C ASN A 52 0.06 12.91 3.52
N GLY A 53 -0.93 13.55 4.13
CA GLY A 53 -0.83 14.90 4.70
C GLY A 53 0.17 15.03 5.86
N GLU A 54 0.54 13.93 6.51
CA GLU A 54 1.59 13.92 7.54
C GLU A 54 3.00 14.00 6.94
N PHE A 55 3.16 13.63 5.66
CA PHE A 55 4.44 13.70 4.96
C PHE A 55 4.73 15.08 4.34
N ASP A 56 3.67 15.79 3.90
CA ASP A 56 3.84 17.11 3.28
C ASP A 56 2.58 17.97 3.47
N PRO A 57 2.71 19.24 3.91
CA PRO A 57 1.57 20.16 4.09
C PRO A 57 0.75 20.40 2.84
N LEU A 58 1.33 20.30 1.63
CA LEU A 58 0.63 20.44 0.35
C LEU A 58 -0.31 19.26 0.07
N LEU A 59 -0.21 18.18 0.84
CA LEU A 59 -1.11 17.02 0.76
C LEU A 59 -2.21 17.05 1.82
N LYS A 60 -2.45 18.24 2.44
CA LYS A 60 -3.56 18.42 3.37
C LYS A 60 -4.90 18.11 2.70
N THR A 61 -5.69 17.27 3.38
CA THR A 61 -7.00 16.83 2.86
C THR A 61 -8.06 17.90 2.97
N THR A 62 -9.08 17.81 2.10
CA THR A 62 -10.31 18.65 2.15
C THR A 62 -11.24 18.15 3.25
N ASP A 63 -12.22 19.00 3.62
CA ASP A 63 -13.26 18.63 4.59
C ASP A 63 -14.24 17.59 4.03
N SER A 64 -14.36 17.49 2.68
CA SER A 64 -15.22 16.54 1.97
C SER A 64 -14.52 15.21 1.61
N LEU A 65 -13.35 14.93 2.21
CA LEU A 65 -12.51 13.78 1.87
C LEU A 65 -13.26 12.44 1.79
N GLU A 66 -14.13 12.13 2.75
CA GLU A 66 -14.86 10.87 2.78
C GLU A 66 -15.81 10.71 1.59
N ASP A 67 -16.55 11.75 1.27
CA ASP A 67 -17.49 11.77 0.14
C ASP A 67 -16.73 11.70 -1.19
N GLU A 68 -15.62 12.41 -1.30
CA GLU A 68 -14.76 12.39 -2.48
C GLU A 68 -14.11 11.00 -2.67
N ALA A 69 -13.61 10.38 -1.60
CA ALA A 69 -13.06 9.04 -1.65
C ALA A 69 -14.13 8.02 -2.08
N LYS A 70 -15.37 8.13 -1.56
CA LYS A 70 -16.48 7.27 -1.97
C LYS A 70 -16.81 7.43 -3.45
N LYS A 71 -16.97 8.66 -3.92
CA LYS A 71 -17.21 8.94 -5.34
C LYS A 71 -16.07 8.43 -6.24
N ALA A 72 -14.82 8.54 -5.79
CA ALA A 72 -13.67 8.04 -6.54
C ALA A 72 -13.68 6.51 -6.67
N VAL A 73 -14.01 5.79 -5.60
CA VAL A 73 -14.16 4.32 -5.64
C VAL A 73 -15.33 3.91 -6.53
N GLU A 74 -16.48 4.56 -6.43
CA GLU A 74 -17.67 4.25 -7.23
C GLU A 74 -17.41 4.49 -8.72
N ARG A 75 -16.71 5.58 -9.09
CA ARG A 75 -16.27 5.82 -10.47
C ARG A 75 -15.32 4.75 -10.95
N ALA A 76 -14.35 4.34 -10.12
CA ALA A 76 -13.39 3.31 -10.49
C ALA A 76 -14.07 1.95 -10.72
N ILE A 77 -15.07 1.57 -9.91
CA ILE A 77 -15.85 0.33 -10.10
C ILE A 77 -16.62 0.36 -11.43
N SER A 78 -17.05 1.55 -11.88
CA SER A 78 -17.86 1.72 -13.11
C SER A 78 -17.01 1.92 -14.37
N SER A 79 -15.69 2.05 -14.24
CA SER A 79 -14.76 2.31 -15.36
C SER A 79 -14.09 1.02 -15.83
N SER A 80 -14.01 0.81 -17.15
CA SER A 80 -13.25 -0.29 -17.76
C SER A 80 -11.74 -0.17 -17.57
N ASP A 81 -11.25 1.07 -17.41
CA ASP A 81 -9.82 1.37 -17.32
C ASP A 81 -9.31 1.39 -15.88
N SER A 82 -10.21 1.26 -14.91
CA SER A 82 -9.86 1.22 -13.49
C SER A 82 -9.98 -0.18 -12.90
N LEU A 83 -9.21 -0.43 -11.86
CA LEU A 83 -9.22 -1.65 -11.05
C LEU A 83 -9.19 -1.30 -9.58
N VAL A 84 -10.03 -1.94 -8.80
CA VAL A 84 -10.00 -1.86 -7.35
C VAL A 84 -9.99 -3.27 -6.77
N LEU A 85 -8.93 -3.63 -6.05
CA LEU A 85 -8.89 -4.87 -5.27
C LEU A 85 -9.01 -4.56 -3.80
N VAL A 86 -9.64 -5.47 -3.09
CA VAL A 86 -9.73 -5.46 -1.63
C VAL A 86 -9.14 -6.73 -1.04
N ALA A 87 -8.52 -6.57 0.11
CA ALA A 87 -8.13 -7.67 0.99
C ALA A 87 -9.15 -7.78 2.12
N LEU A 88 -9.69 -8.98 2.33
CA LEU A 88 -10.72 -9.26 3.33
C LEU A 88 -10.23 -10.26 4.36
N SER A 89 -10.37 -9.92 5.62
CA SER A 89 -10.28 -10.86 6.74
C SER A 89 -11.70 -11.14 7.25
N GLY A 90 -12.24 -12.30 6.90
CA GLY A 90 -13.67 -12.56 7.03
C GLY A 90 -14.50 -11.54 6.23
N ALA A 91 -15.41 -10.82 6.90
CA ALA A 91 -16.24 -9.76 6.29
C ALA A 91 -15.60 -8.34 6.37
N LYS A 92 -14.42 -8.21 6.99
CA LYS A 92 -13.74 -6.93 7.19
C LYS A 92 -12.81 -6.63 6.00
N VAL A 93 -12.97 -5.47 5.36
CA VAL A 93 -11.99 -4.93 4.40
C VAL A 93 -10.79 -4.43 5.19
N VAL A 94 -9.63 -5.04 4.97
CA VAL A 94 -8.37 -4.76 5.70
C VAL A 94 -7.29 -4.15 4.82
N GLY A 95 -7.49 -4.17 3.51
CA GLY A 95 -6.60 -3.55 2.54
C GLY A 95 -7.35 -3.16 1.28
N VAL A 96 -6.83 -2.16 0.58
CA VAL A 96 -7.34 -1.68 -0.71
C VAL A 96 -6.17 -1.29 -1.60
N VAL A 97 -6.29 -1.59 -2.88
CA VAL A 97 -5.43 -1.06 -3.94
C VAL A 97 -6.31 -0.63 -5.11
N LYS A 98 -6.09 0.59 -5.61
CA LYS A 98 -6.74 1.15 -6.79
C LYS A 98 -5.67 1.48 -7.83
N ALA A 99 -5.95 1.15 -9.08
CA ALA A 99 -5.08 1.43 -10.20
C ALA A 99 -5.90 1.79 -11.45
N GLU A 100 -5.25 2.43 -12.39
CA GLU A 100 -5.81 2.80 -13.70
C GLU A 100 -4.88 2.36 -14.84
N ILE A 101 -5.46 1.96 -15.96
CA ILE A 101 -4.73 1.77 -17.22
C ILE A 101 -4.64 3.12 -17.91
N LYS A 102 -3.43 3.57 -18.24
CA LYS A 102 -3.15 4.84 -18.92
C LYS A 102 -2.37 4.62 -20.19
N ASP A 103 -2.69 5.36 -21.24
CA ASP A 103 -1.89 5.38 -22.47
C ASP A 103 -0.71 6.35 -22.32
N ARG A 104 0.47 5.90 -22.74
CA ARG A 104 1.70 6.68 -22.73
C ARG A 104 2.02 7.15 -24.14
N THR A 105 1.44 8.28 -24.52
CA THR A 105 1.45 8.79 -25.90
C THR A 105 2.85 8.89 -26.52
N PHE A 106 3.86 9.27 -25.73
CA PHE A 106 5.21 9.56 -26.24
C PHE A 106 6.27 8.51 -25.85
N TYR A 107 5.87 7.46 -25.14
CA TYR A 107 6.84 6.50 -24.57
C TYR A 107 6.46 5.04 -24.86
N GLU A 108 7.47 4.20 -24.99
CA GLU A 108 7.33 2.76 -24.90
C GLU A 108 7.77 2.27 -23.51
N PRO A 109 7.10 1.25 -22.97
CA PRO A 109 5.89 0.63 -23.47
C PRO A 109 4.68 1.57 -23.45
N ARG A 110 3.67 1.27 -24.30
CA ARG A 110 2.53 2.17 -24.53
C ARG A 110 1.50 2.18 -23.43
N LYS A 111 1.31 1.07 -22.73
CA LYS A 111 0.28 0.94 -21.69
C LYS A 111 0.91 0.84 -20.31
N GLU A 112 0.45 1.72 -19.44
CA GLU A 112 0.85 1.82 -18.04
C GLU A 112 -0.31 1.43 -17.13
N GLY A 113 -0.05 0.56 -16.15
CA GLY A 113 -0.92 0.32 -15.01
C GLY A 113 -0.44 1.19 -13.84
N ALA A 114 -1.09 2.32 -13.61
CA ALA A 114 -0.73 3.27 -12.56
C ALA A 114 -1.46 2.94 -11.26
N ILE A 115 -0.73 2.57 -10.22
CA ILE A 115 -1.27 2.36 -8.87
C ILE A 115 -1.32 3.70 -8.16
N ASP A 116 -2.55 4.22 -7.98
CA ASP A 116 -2.80 5.53 -7.37
C ASP A 116 -3.00 5.45 -5.86
N GLU A 117 -3.65 4.36 -5.40
CA GLU A 117 -3.98 4.17 -3.99
C GLU A 117 -3.60 2.77 -3.51
N PHE A 118 -2.87 2.71 -2.40
CA PHE A 118 -2.47 1.45 -1.78
C PHE A 118 -2.43 1.60 -0.26
N TYR A 119 -3.36 0.94 0.42
CA TYR A 119 -3.44 1.02 1.88
C TYR A 119 -3.79 -0.32 2.50
N ILE A 120 -3.13 -0.62 3.61
CA ILE A 120 -3.42 -1.78 4.46
C ILE A 120 -3.51 -1.27 5.90
N LEU A 121 -4.50 -1.77 6.63
CA LEU A 121 -4.62 -1.47 8.06
C LEU A 121 -3.33 -1.81 8.81
N PRO A 122 -2.89 -0.96 9.77
CA PRO A 122 -1.61 -1.13 10.46
C PRO A 122 -1.39 -2.52 11.06
N GLU A 123 -2.43 -3.09 11.66
CA GLU A 123 -2.41 -4.42 12.27
C GLU A 123 -2.16 -5.55 11.27
N PHE A 124 -2.37 -5.27 9.96
CA PHE A 124 -2.19 -6.24 8.86
C PHE A 124 -0.92 -6.00 8.03
N ARG A 125 -0.09 -5.01 8.39
CA ARG A 125 1.15 -4.67 7.64
C ARG A 125 2.32 -5.60 7.92
N ARG A 126 2.28 -6.31 9.04
CA ARG A 126 3.33 -7.28 9.40
C ARG A 126 3.00 -8.63 8.77
N GLY A 127 3.63 -8.94 7.65
CA GLY A 127 3.40 -10.17 6.91
C GLY A 127 3.48 -9.98 5.40
N SER A 128 2.98 -10.95 4.64
CA SER A 128 3.04 -10.95 3.18
C SER A 128 1.89 -10.17 2.51
N LEU A 129 0.85 -9.74 3.25
CA LEU A 129 -0.39 -9.20 2.67
C LEU A 129 -0.14 -8.04 1.69
N GLY A 130 0.75 -7.10 2.03
CA GLY A 130 1.09 -6.00 1.13
C GLY A 130 1.68 -6.48 -0.18
N ARG A 131 2.60 -7.42 -0.11
CA ARG A 131 3.19 -8.04 -1.29
C ARG A 131 2.15 -8.80 -2.11
N ASP A 132 1.32 -9.63 -1.47
CA ASP A 132 0.33 -10.47 -2.14
C ASP A 132 -0.74 -9.60 -2.84
N LEU A 133 -1.20 -8.51 -2.19
CA LEU A 133 -2.15 -7.55 -2.76
C LEU A 133 -1.56 -6.80 -3.96
N LEU A 134 -0.29 -6.36 -3.87
CA LEU A 134 0.40 -5.70 -4.97
C LEU A 134 0.62 -6.64 -6.16
N LEU A 135 1.04 -7.89 -5.90
CA LEU A 135 1.23 -8.89 -6.95
C LEU A 135 -0.09 -9.22 -7.65
N SER A 136 -1.17 -9.40 -6.90
CA SER A 136 -2.52 -9.62 -7.47
C SER A 136 -2.94 -8.46 -8.37
N MET A 137 -2.74 -7.21 -7.95
CA MET A 137 -3.02 -6.04 -8.78
C MET A 137 -2.15 -6.02 -10.04
N THR A 138 -0.85 -6.27 -9.91
CA THR A 138 0.09 -6.31 -11.03
C THR A 138 -0.31 -7.35 -12.09
N GLU A 139 -0.71 -8.54 -11.67
CA GLU A 139 -1.18 -9.61 -12.56
C GLU A 139 -2.46 -9.19 -13.30
N MET A 140 -3.41 -8.57 -12.62
CA MET A 140 -4.65 -8.12 -13.23
C MET A 140 -4.42 -6.97 -14.22
N LEU A 141 -3.55 -6.02 -13.89
CA LEU A 141 -3.15 -4.94 -14.81
C LEU A 141 -2.48 -5.49 -16.08
N LYS A 142 -1.57 -6.46 -15.92
CA LYS A 142 -0.95 -7.15 -17.08
C LYS A 142 -1.98 -7.87 -17.96
N LYS A 143 -2.94 -8.56 -17.36
CA LYS A 143 -4.04 -9.21 -18.10
C LYS A 143 -4.89 -8.21 -18.89
N ARG A 144 -4.97 -6.95 -18.43
CA ARG A 144 -5.64 -5.84 -19.13
C ARG A 144 -4.70 -5.08 -20.09
N GLY A 145 -3.50 -5.60 -20.35
CA GLY A 145 -2.57 -5.07 -21.34
C GLY A 145 -1.56 -4.06 -20.81
N ALA A 146 -1.47 -3.83 -19.49
CA ALA A 146 -0.40 -2.99 -18.95
C ALA A 146 0.96 -3.68 -19.13
N GLU A 147 1.90 -2.96 -19.70
CA GLU A 147 3.27 -3.40 -19.95
C GLU A 147 4.26 -2.78 -18.96
N LEU A 148 3.90 -1.65 -18.38
CA LEU A 148 4.61 -0.95 -17.32
C LEU A 148 3.68 -0.82 -16.11
N ILE A 149 4.20 -1.09 -14.92
CA ILE A 149 3.47 -0.84 -13.67
C ILE A 149 4.18 0.28 -12.93
N THR A 150 3.43 1.31 -12.55
CA THR A 150 3.92 2.42 -11.73
C THR A 150 3.15 2.51 -10.42
N ALA A 151 3.73 3.19 -9.44
CA ALA A 151 3.08 3.49 -8.18
C ALA A 151 3.50 4.88 -7.72
N GLU A 152 2.53 5.65 -7.24
CA GLU A 152 2.74 7.01 -6.76
C GLU A 152 2.53 7.08 -5.24
N PHE A 153 3.44 7.77 -4.55
CA PHE A 153 3.37 8.00 -3.10
C PHE A 153 4.17 9.25 -2.73
N PRO A 154 3.90 9.88 -1.57
CA PRO A 154 4.64 11.06 -1.12
C PRO A 154 6.16 10.80 -1.06
N SER A 155 6.95 11.74 -1.56
CA SER A 155 8.42 11.61 -1.65
C SER A 155 9.11 11.35 -0.30
N GLN A 156 8.52 11.84 0.79
CA GLN A 156 8.99 11.65 2.17
C GLN A 156 8.57 10.30 2.78
N ASN A 157 7.77 9.49 2.08
CA ASN A 157 7.32 8.19 2.58
C ASN A 157 8.39 7.11 2.35
N ASP A 158 9.40 7.07 3.21
CA ASP A 158 10.48 6.07 3.15
C ASP A 158 10.00 4.63 3.33
N ILE A 159 8.88 4.42 4.01
CA ILE A 159 8.29 3.08 4.18
C ILE A 159 7.80 2.57 2.83
N ALA A 160 7.05 3.39 2.08
CA ALA A 160 6.58 3.06 0.74
C ALA A 160 7.77 2.87 -0.21
N LYS A 161 8.75 3.78 -0.19
CA LYS A 161 9.97 3.70 -1.00
C LYS A 161 10.69 2.36 -0.81
N ARG A 162 10.95 1.97 0.44
CA ARG A 162 11.59 0.67 0.75
C ARG A 162 10.73 -0.52 0.32
N PHE A 163 9.41 -0.44 0.50
CA PHE A 163 8.49 -1.50 0.10
C PHE A 163 8.52 -1.73 -1.41
N TYR A 164 8.34 -0.69 -2.22
CA TYR A 164 8.36 -0.80 -3.68
C TYR A 164 9.73 -1.19 -4.23
N THR A 165 10.82 -0.63 -3.68
CA THR A 165 12.18 -1.00 -4.10
C THR A 165 12.50 -2.49 -3.86
N LYS A 166 12.05 -3.07 -2.74
CA LYS A 166 12.19 -4.51 -2.47
C LYS A 166 11.43 -5.39 -3.46
N LEU A 167 10.42 -4.84 -4.13
CA LEU A 167 9.62 -5.53 -5.14
C LEU A 167 10.05 -5.20 -6.58
N GLY A 168 11.24 -4.59 -6.74
CA GLY A 168 11.84 -4.33 -8.05
C GLY A 168 11.43 -3.01 -8.70
N PHE A 169 10.67 -2.15 -8.02
CA PHE A 169 10.37 -0.81 -8.52
C PHE A 169 11.59 0.11 -8.34
N ARG A 170 11.74 1.04 -9.26
CA ARG A 170 12.73 2.12 -9.20
C ARG A 170 12.07 3.47 -9.45
N SER A 171 12.70 4.55 -9.03
CA SER A 171 12.24 5.90 -9.37
C SER A 171 12.23 6.10 -10.88
N LEU A 172 11.15 6.65 -11.42
CA LEU A 172 10.97 6.91 -12.84
C LEU A 172 10.86 8.40 -13.13
N THR A 173 10.02 9.12 -12.38
CA THR A 173 9.81 10.55 -12.51
C THR A 173 9.83 11.23 -11.16
N ASN A 174 10.09 12.54 -11.15
CA ASN A 174 9.95 13.37 -9.97
C ASN A 174 8.92 14.45 -10.22
N VAL A 175 8.05 14.71 -9.25
CA VAL A 175 7.10 15.82 -9.25
C VAL A 175 7.60 16.86 -8.27
N TYR A 176 7.73 18.10 -8.74
CA TYR A 176 8.09 19.25 -7.92
C TYR A 176 6.88 20.17 -7.82
N ALA A 177 6.61 20.70 -6.64
CA ALA A 177 5.52 21.61 -6.38
C ALA A 177 6.03 22.96 -5.87
N LYS A 178 5.36 24.04 -6.26
CA LYS A 178 5.51 25.39 -5.71
C LYS A 178 4.12 25.91 -5.33
N ALA A 179 3.91 26.21 -4.06
CA ALA A 179 2.68 26.89 -3.66
C ALA A 179 2.76 28.35 -4.08
N GLU A 180 1.70 28.85 -4.73
CA GLU A 180 1.53 30.28 -4.94
C GLU A 180 0.94 30.89 -3.65
N SER A 181 1.55 31.97 -3.17
CA SER A 181 1.14 32.70 -1.96
C SER A 181 0.00 33.68 -2.25
#